data_777b027228c91ad6456a54a0634ae794
#
_entry.id   777b027228c91ad6456a54a0634ae794
#
_cell.length_a   1.000
_cell.length_b   1.000
_cell.length_c   1.000
_cell.angle_alpha   90.00
_cell.angle_beta   90.00
_cell.angle_gamma   90.00
#
_symmetry.space_group_name_H-M   'P 1'
#
loop_
_entity.id
_entity.type
_entity.pdbx_description
1 polymer ?
#
loop_
_entity_poly.entity_id
_entity_poly.type
_entity_poly.pdbx_seq_one_letter_code
_entity_poly.pdbx_strand_id
1 'polypeptide(L)'
;MSKPLNFNNVKKKYLTVTLADEKKTTVMISAPTKRVLSAIIGLKDTMTEIEETNDISEDTLDDLYSLTAEIMSHNKGGVKIEAELLEEIFDFEDIMTFFDAYMDFINEETAGKN
;
A
#
# COMPACT_ATOMS: atom_id res chain seq x y z
N MET A 1 15.18 -3.43 35.34
CA MET A 1 13.72 -3.57 35.20
C MET A 1 13.28 -3.05 33.86
N SER A 2 12.52 -3.87 33.13
CA SER A 2 12.02 -3.48 31.79
C SER A 2 10.86 -2.51 31.92
N LYS A 3 10.81 -1.56 31.01
CA LYS A 3 9.66 -0.66 30.93
C LYS A 3 8.51 -1.41 30.27
N PRO A 4 7.27 -1.18 30.68
CA PRO A 4 6.14 -1.76 29.96
C PRO A 4 6.11 -1.25 28.53
N LEU A 5 5.81 -2.15 27.62
CA LEU A 5 5.69 -1.81 26.20
C LEU A 5 4.24 -1.42 25.90
N ASN A 6 4.05 -0.19 25.49
CA ASN A 6 2.72 0.31 25.13
C ASN A 6 2.72 0.68 23.65
N PHE A 7 2.01 -0.11 22.85
CA PHE A 7 2.00 0.10 21.41
C PHE A 7 1.33 1.40 20.98
N ASN A 8 0.57 2.04 21.84
CA ASN A 8 0.04 3.37 21.53
C ASN A 8 1.13 4.44 21.55
N ASN A 9 2.25 4.16 22.23
CA ASN A 9 3.36 5.10 22.37
C ASN A 9 4.58 4.74 21.53
N VAL A 10 4.52 3.64 20.80
CA VAL A 10 5.62 3.21 19.94
C VAL A 10 5.69 4.13 18.73
N LYS A 11 6.88 4.67 18.46
CA LYS A 11 7.09 5.50 17.28
C LYS A 11 7.06 4.63 16.03
N LYS A 12 6.30 5.06 15.06
CA LYS A 12 6.17 4.32 13.79
C LYS A 12 6.53 5.24 12.64
N LYS A 13 7.03 4.63 11.58
CA LYS A 13 7.30 5.34 10.35
C LYS A 13 6.08 5.24 9.43
N TYR A 14 5.93 6.22 8.58
CA TYR A 14 4.81 6.30 7.65
C TYR A 14 5.32 6.61 6.26
N LEU A 15 4.64 6.10 5.26
CA LEU A 15 4.89 6.47 3.88
C LEU A 15 3.90 7.58 3.53
N THR A 16 4.41 8.78 3.27
CA THR A 16 3.55 9.91 2.92
C THR A 16 3.29 9.89 1.43
N VAL A 17 2.02 9.88 1.06
CA VAL A 17 1.59 9.84 -0.35
C VAL A 17 0.61 10.97 -0.58
N THR A 18 0.84 11.74 -1.64
CA THR A 18 -0.10 12.78 -2.08
C THR A 18 -0.75 12.31 -3.36
N LEU A 19 -2.07 12.24 -3.35
CA LEU A 19 -2.83 11.77 -4.50
C LEU A 19 -2.95 12.85 -5.56
N ALA A 20 -3.21 12.39 -6.78
CA ALA A 20 -3.34 13.28 -7.93
C ALA A 20 -4.77 13.78 -8.12
N ASP A 21 -5.51 13.92 -7.03
CA ASP A 21 -6.86 14.47 -7.07
C ASP A 21 -6.81 16.01 -6.91
N GLU A 22 -7.93 16.66 -7.14
CA GLU A 22 -8.02 18.12 -7.06
C GLU A 22 -7.66 18.64 -5.67
N LYS A 23 -8.02 17.89 -4.65
CA LYS A 23 -7.78 18.28 -3.26
C LYS A 23 -6.35 18.01 -2.82
N LYS A 24 -5.58 17.31 -3.62
CA LYS A 24 -4.23 16.87 -3.29
C LYS A 24 -4.22 16.15 -1.94
N THR A 25 -5.13 15.19 -1.80
CA THR A 25 -5.27 14.41 -0.59
C THR A 25 -3.95 13.77 -0.22
N THR A 26 -3.50 14.00 1.00
CA THR A 26 -2.23 13.44 1.48
C THR A 26 -2.52 12.49 2.63
N VAL A 27 -1.96 11.29 2.55
CA VAL A 27 -2.12 10.28 3.61
C VAL A 27 -0.77 9.80 4.07
N MET A 28 -0.68 9.48 5.35
CA MET A 28 0.52 8.90 5.95
C MET A 28 0.24 7.43 6.19
N ILE A 29 0.66 6.59 5.25
CA ILE A 29 0.35 5.18 5.23
C ILE A 29 1.16 4.43 6.27
N SER A 30 0.50 3.63 7.08
CA SER A 30 1.12 2.82 8.13
C SER A 30 1.76 1.57 7.56
N ALA A 31 2.69 0.99 8.30
CA ALA A 31 3.27 -0.29 7.94
C ALA A 31 2.17 -1.35 7.84
N PRO A 32 2.34 -2.35 6.96
CA PRO A 32 1.28 -3.32 6.71
C PRO A 32 1.05 -4.28 7.88
N THR A 33 -0.20 -4.69 8.03
CA THR A 33 -0.55 -5.79 8.90
C THR A 33 -0.24 -7.11 8.19
N LYS A 34 -0.33 -8.22 8.91
CA LYS A 34 -0.14 -9.55 8.31
C LYS A 34 -1.12 -9.78 7.16
N ARG A 35 -2.35 -9.34 7.32
CA ARG A 35 -3.39 -9.49 6.30
C ARG A 35 -2.97 -8.80 4.99
N VAL A 36 -2.47 -7.58 5.10
CA VAL A 36 -2.03 -6.82 3.93
C VAL A 36 -0.79 -7.46 3.31
N LEU A 37 0.16 -7.88 4.14
CA LEU A 37 1.36 -8.56 3.63
C LEU A 37 1.01 -9.83 2.87
N SER A 38 0.07 -10.63 3.40
CA SER A 38 -0.37 -11.85 2.71
C SER A 38 -1.00 -11.54 1.36
N ALA A 39 -1.80 -10.47 1.29
CA ALA A 39 -2.42 -10.06 0.04
C ALA A 39 -1.37 -9.61 -0.97
N ILE A 40 -0.33 -8.92 -0.52
CA ILE A 40 0.76 -8.48 -1.39
C ILE A 40 1.53 -9.68 -1.95
N ILE A 41 1.80 -10.68 -1.11
CA ILE A 41 2.50 -11.89 -1.55
C ILE A 41 1.71 -12.60 -2.64
N GLY A 42 0.40 -12.76 -2.45
CA GLY A 42 -0.45 -13.35 -3.47
C GLY A 42 -0.47 -12.53 -4.76
N LEU A 43 -0.45 -11.22 -4.63
CA LEU A 43 -0.45 -10.34 -5.78
C LEU A 43 0.85 -10.42 -6.57
N LYS A 44 1.99 -10.61 -5.90
CA LYS A 44 3.28 -10.76 -6.58
C LYS A 44 3.26 -11.93 -7.55
N ASP A 45 2.68 -13.04 -7.15
CA ASP A 45 2.57 -14.21 -8.02
C ASP A 45 1.73 -13.88 -9.25
N THR A 46 0.63 -13.16 -9.05
CA THR A 46 -0.24 -12.72 -10.13
C THR A 46 0.51 -11.77 -11.08
N MET A 47 1.29 -10.87 -10.54
CA MET A 47 2.05 -9.92 -11.36
C MET A 47 3.11 -10.63 -12.21
N THR A 48 3.75 -11.66 -11.66
CA THR A 48 4.71 -12.46 -12.41
C THR A 48 4.01 -13.15 -13.58
N GLU A 49 2.82 -13.70 -13.34
CA GLU A 49 2.03 -14.34 -14.37
C GLU A 49 1.67 -13.35 -15.49
N ILE A 50 1.30 -12.13 -15.12
CA ILE A 50 0.99 -11.07 -16.09
C ILE A 50 2.21 -10.77 -16.95
N GLU A 51 3.39 -10.66 -16.35
CA GLU A 51 4.62 -10.40 -17.08
C GLU A 51 4.93 -11.50 -18.08
N GLU A 52 4.68 -12.74 -17.71
CA GLU A 52 4.93 -13.88 -18.58
C GLU A 52 3.94 -14.01 -19.73
N THR A 53 2.68 -13.70 -19.47
CA THR A 53 1.60 -13.89 -20.46
C THR A 53 1.20 -12.62 -21.18
N ASN A 54 1.57 -11.44 -20.65
CA ASN A 54 1.14 -10.15 -21.17
C ASN A 54 -0.39 -10.00 -21.15
N ASP A 55 -1.04 -10.70 -20.24
CA ASP A 55 -2.50 -10.71 -20.17
C ASP A 55 -2.96 -10.27 -18.79
N ILE A 56 -3.74 -9.17 -18.73
CA ILE A 56 -4.30 -8.66 -17.49
C ILE A 56 -5.81 -8.80 -17.58
N SER A 57 -6.38 -9.57 -16.66
CA SER A 57 -7.84 -9.70 -16.60
C SER A 57 -8.44 -8.54 -15.82
N GLU A 58 -9.71 -8.28 -16.06
CA GLU A 58 -10.44 -7.23 -15.35
C GLU A 58 -10.49 -7.53 -13.85
N ASP A 59 -10.64 -8.81 -13.48
CA ASP A 59 -10.63 -9.22 -12.08
C ASP A 59 -9.30 -8.87 -11.41
N THR A 60 -8.20 -9.06 -12.11
CA THR A 60 -6.87 -8.73 -11.58
C THR A 60 -6.75 -7.22 -11.38
N LEU A 61 -7.24 -6.42 -12.33
CA LEU A 61 -7.24 -4.97 -12.18
C LEU A 61 -8.07 -4.54 -10.97
N ASP A 62 -9.25 -5.12 -10.81
CA ASP A 62 -10.10 -4.81 -9.68
C ASP A 62 -9.39 -5.14 -8.36
N ASP A 63 -8.71 -6.28 -8.30
CA ASP A 63 -7.97 -6.69 -7.12
C ASP A 63 -6.82 -5.72 -6.81
N LEU A 64 -6.10 -5.28 -7.85
CA LEU A 64 -5.00 -4.33 -7.70
C LEU A 64 -5.48 -3.00 -7.13
N TYR A 65 -6.54 -2.45 -7.70
CA TYR A 65 -7.08 -1.17 -7.25
C TYR A 65 -7.69 -1.28 -5.84
N SER A 66 -8.38 -2.39 -5.57
CA SER A 66 -8.96 -2.62 -4.23
C SER A 66 -7.88 -2.76 -3.17
N LEU A 67 -6.81 -3.50 -3.47
CA LEU A 67 -5.71 -3.65 -2.52
C LEU A 67 -5.00 -2.32 -2.29
N THR A 68 -4.77 -1.55 -3.35
CA THR A 68 -4.16 -0.23 -3.24
C THR A 68 -5.00 0.67 -2.33
N ALA A 69 -6.31 0.67 -2.53
CA ALA A 69 -7.22 1.46 -1.70
C ALA A 69 -7.18 1.00 -0.24
N GLU A 70 -7.13 -0.29 0.00
CA GLU A 70 -7.04 -0.83 1.36
C GLU A 70 -5.74 -0.40 2.04
N ILE A 71 -4.63 -0.50 1.32
CA ILE A 71 -3.33 -0.07 1.84
C ILE A 71 -3.34 1.41 2.19
N MET A 72 -3.83 2.23 1.28
CA MET A 72 -3.88 3.68 1.48
C MET A 72 -4.83 4.08 2.59
N SER A 73 -5.89 3.30 2.81
CA SER A 73 -6.85 3.58 3.87
C SER A 73 -6.29 3.24 5.26
N HIS A 74 -5.22 2.44 5.31
CA HIS A 74 -4.55 2.12 6.57
C HIS A 74 -3.52 3.22 6.84
N ASN A 75 -4.00 4.38 7.28
CA ASN A 75 -3.16 5.56 7.47
C ASN A 75 -3.38 6.16 8.84
N LYS A 76 -2.47 7.07 9.22
CA LYS A 76 -2.47 7.67 10.55
C LYS A 76 -3.74 8.48 10.83
N GLY A 77 -4.26 9.14 9.82
CA GLY A 77 -5.42 10.02 9.99
C GLY A 77 -6.77 9.33 9.93
N GLY A 78 -6.80 8.04 9.62
CA GLY A 78 -8.06 7.33 9.46
C GLY A 78 -8.85 7.76 8.23
N VAL A 79 -8.17 8.32 7.23
CA VAL A 79 -8.80 8.76 5.99
C VAL A 79 -9.10 7.54 5.13
N LYS A 80 -10.33 7.41 4.69
CA LYS A 80 -10.72 6.31 3.82
C LYS A 80 -10.49 6.67 2.36
N ILE A 81 -9.79 5.80 1.66
CA ILE A 81 -9.54 5.95 0.23
C ILE A 81 -10.36 4.88 -0.50
N GLU A 82 -11.23 5.31 -1.38
CA GLU A 82 -12.08 4.39 -2.13
C GLU A 82 -11.40 3.91 -3.41
N ALA A 83 -11.62 2.65 -3.77
CA ALA A 83 -11.08 2.11 -5.01
C ALA A 83 -11.58 2.90 -6.22
N GLU A 84 -12.83 3.34 -6.19
CA GLU A 84 -13.42 4.13 -7.27
C GLU A 84 -12.65 5.42 -7.51
N LEU A 85 -12.19 6.06 -6.45
CA LEU A 85 -11.37 7.27 -6.60
C LEU A 85 -10.08 6.95 -7.33
N LEU A 86 -9.42 5.87 -6.94
CA LEU A 86 -8.16 5.47 -7.56
C LEU A 86 -8.35 5.10 -9.03
N GLU A 87 -9.48 4.48 -9.35
CA GLU A 87 -9.79 4.16 -10.74
C GLU A 87 -9.93 5.41 -11.61
N GLU A 88 -10.30 6.53 -11.01
CA GLU A 88 -10.42 7.80 -11.73
C GLU A 88 -9.09 8.53 -11.87
N ILE A 89 -8.22 8.46 -10.85
CA ILE A 89 -7.03 9.30 -10.82
C ILE A 89 -5.72 8.57 -11.06
N PHE A 90 -5.71 7.23 -10.96
CA PHE A 90 -4.50 6.43 -11.16
C PHE A 90 -4.63 5.56 -12.39
N ASP A 91 -3.63 5.61 -13.26
CA ASP A 91 -3.51 4.61 -14.32
C ASP A 91 -2.70 3.42 -13.77
N PHE A 92 -2.46 2.42 -14.62
CA PHE A 92 -1.75 1.22 -14.20
C PHE A 92 -0.32 1.53 -13.77
N GLU A 93 0.35 2.45 -14.46
CA GLU A 93 1.71 2.86 -14.09
C GLU A 93 1.74 3.49 -12.71
N ASP A 94 0.73 4.29 -12.38
CA ASP A 94 0.63 4.91 -11.06
C ASP A 94 0.51 3.85 -9.97
N ILE A 95 -0.29 2.83 -10.22
CA ILE A 95 -0.44 1.70 -9.29
C ILE A 95 0.90 1.01 -9.09
N MET A 96 1.64 0.75 -10.17
CA MET A 96 2.95 0.11 -10.07
C MET A 96 3.95 0.99 -9.33
N THR A 97 3.94 2.27 -9.61
CA THR A 97 4.81 3.24 -8.92
C THR A 97 4.53 3.24 -7.42
N PHE A 98 3.25 3.21 -7.04
CA PHE A 98 2.89 3.14 -5.64
C PHE A 98 3.40 1.86 -4.98
N PHE A 99 3.22 0.71 -5.64
CA PHE A 99 3.67 -0.55 -5.06
C PHE A 99 5.19 -0.59 -4.90
N ASP A 100 5.94 -0.04 -5.86
CA ASP A 100 7.39 0.04 -5.74
C ASP A 100 7.80 0.87 -4.53
N ALA A 101 7.17 2.03 -4.35
CA ALA A 101 7.45 2.90 -3.20
C ALA A 101 7.07 2.22 -1.89
N TYR A 102 5.94 1.53 -1.87
CA TYR A 102 5.46 0.85 -0.68
C TYR A 102 6.37 -0.32 -0.30
N MET A 103 6.83 -1.08 -1.29
CA MET A 103 7.76 -2.19 -1.02
C MET A 103 9.09 -1.68 -0.49
N ASP A 104 9.59 -0.56 -1.02
CA ASP A 104 10.79 0.08 -0.49
C ASP A 104 10.59 0.50 0.95
N PHE A 105 9.42 1.07 1.25
CA PHE A 105 9.08 1.48 2.62
C PHE A 105 9.08 0.28 3.56
N ILE A 106 8.47 -0.83 3.15
CA ILE A 106 8.44 -2.06 3.96
C ILE A 106 9.86 -2.57 4.22
N ASN A 107 10.69 -2.58 3.19
CA ASN A 107 12.06 -3.05 3.29
C ASN A 107 12.89 -2.16 4.22
N GLU A 108 12.69 -0.85 4.17
CA GLU A 108 13.36 0.07 5.06
C GLU A 108 12.97 -0.17 6.52
N GLU A 109 11.68 -0.39 6.78
CA GLU A 109 11.20 -0.69 8.12
C GLU A 109 11.84 -1.95 8.67
N THR A 110 12.00 -2.97 7.81
CA THR A 110 12.59 -4.24 8.21
C THR A 110 14.10 -4.13 8.38
N ALA A 111 14.77 -3.49 7.43
CA ALA A 111 16.23 -3.37 7.43
C ALA A 111 16.74 -2.40 8.49
N GLY A 112 15.95 -1.41 8.83
CA GLY A 112 16.34 -0.40 9.80
C GLY A 112 16.40 -0.88 11.25
N LYS A 113 16.14 -2.15 11.47
CA LYS A 113 16.11 -2.73 12.82
C LYS A 113 17.46 -3.18 13.33
N ASN A 114 18.48 -2.91 12.64
CA ASN A 114 19.83 -3.30 13.06
C ASN A 114 20.23 -2.71 14.41
#